data_a5f58597b5c9ff1930833a37da73e328
#
_entry.id   a5f58597b5c9ff1930833a37da73e328
#
_cell.length_a   1.000
_cell.length_b   1.000
_cell.length_c   1.000
_cell.angle_alpha   90.00
_cell.angle_beta   90.00
_cell.angle_gamma   90.00
#
_symmetry.space_group_name_H-M   'P 1'
#
loop_
_entity.id
_entity.type
_entity.pdbx_description
1 polymer ?
#
loop_
_entity_poly.entity_id
_entity_poly.type
_entity_poly.pdbx_seq_one_letter_code
_entity_poly.pdbx_strand_id
1 'polypeptide(L)'
;MLEIKNLHAEVDGVEILKGVDLKINPGEVHAIMGPNGSGKSTLANVVMGNPVYEISKGNIIFEGEDITEEPVDNRAKLGMFLAFQYPESIPGVTIVNMLKTALTNIEDIEYTTVELRLKVAESMEQLGLSADFADRYLNEGFSGGERKRNEILQLAVLDPKLAILDETDSGLDVDGLRVVGEGVSKLKTDDKGYLVVTHYQR
;
A
#
# COMPACT_ATOMS: atom_id res chain seq x y z
N MET A 1 -11.10 -7.96 -9.97
CA MET A 1 -9.82 -7.51 -9.37
C MET A 1 -9.47 -8.31 -8.12
N LEU A 2 -9.97 -7.98 -6.91
CA LEU A 2 -9.75 -8.77 -5.69
C LEU A 2 -11.04 -9.46 -5.25
N GLU A 3 -10.97 -10.76 -4.90
CA GLU A 3 -12.07 -11.51 -4.30
C GLU A 3 -11.54 -12.35 -3.14
N ILE A 4 -12.08 -12.15 -1.96
CA ILE A 4 -11.76 -12.87 -0.73
C ILE A 4 -12.97 -13.73 -0.38
N LYS A 5 -12.76 -15.04 -0.15
CA LYS A 5 -13.82 -16.00 0.12
C LYS A 5 -13.59 -16.72 1.43
N ASN A 6 -14.49 -16.51 2.39
CA ASN A 6 -14.52 -17.20 3.67
C ASN A 6 -13.13 -17.27 4.32
N LEU A 7 -12.41 -16.12 4.36
CA LEU A 7 -11.03 -16.04 4.80
C LEU A 7 -10.92 -16.12 6.31
N HIS A 8 -10.17 -17.11 6.80
CA HIS A 8 -9.79 -17.27 8.19
C HIS A 8 -8.28 -17.14 8.30
N ALA A 9 -7.81 -16.38 9.27
CA ALA A 9 -6.38 -16.22 9.50
C ALA A 9 -6.07 -16.09 11.00
N GLU A 10 -4.90 -16.60 11.37
CA GLU A 10 -4.44 -16.63 12.75
C GLU A 10 -3.02 -16.10 12.90
N VAL A 11 -2.67 -15.74 14.12
CA VAL A 11 -1.31 -15.41 14.55
C VAL A 11 -1.08 -16.06 15.92
N ASP A 12 0.06 -16.73 16.08
CA ASP A 12 0.41 -17.47 17.32
C ASP A 12 -0.72 -18.41 17.81
N GLY A 13 -1.44 -19.06 16.87
CA GLY A 13 -2.54 -19.97 17.17
C GLY A 13 -3.84 -19.28 17.62
N VAL A 14 -3.92 -17.95 17.49
CA VAL A 14 -5.14 -17.17 17.81
C VAL A 14 -5.80 -16.72 16.52
N GLU A 15 -7.00 -17.23 16.27
CA GLU A 15 -7.80 -16.84 15.09
C GLU A 15 -8.30 -15.40 15.22
N ILE A 16 -7.92 -14.56 14.24
CA ILE A 16 -8.29 -13.13 14.17
C ILE A 16 -9.34 -12.89 13.09
N LEU A 17 -9.10 -13.42 11.88
CA LEU A 17 -10.10 -13.36 10.81
C LEU A 17 -10.98 -14.62 10.85
N LYS A 18 -12.30 -14.42 10.82
CA LYS A 18 -13.28 -15.48 11.10
C LYS A 18 -14.33 -15.59 9.99
N GLY A 19 -13.85 -15.88 8.76
CA GLY A 19 -14.72 -16.05 7.60
C GLY A 19 -15.06 -14.71 6.94
N VAL A 20 -14.03 -13.97 6.51
CA VAL A 20 -14.22 -12.69 5.81
C VAL A 20 -14.49 -12.93 4.33
N ASP A 21 -15.56 -12.32 3.82
CA ASP A 21 -15.89 -12.22 2.40
C ASP A 21 -15.78 -10.76 1.96
N LEU A 22 -15.03 -10.50 0.88
CA LEU A 22 -14.87 -9.16 0.31
C LEU A 22 -14.65 -9.28 -1.20
N LYS A 23 -15.23 -8.36 -1.96
CA LYS A 23 -14.95 -8.23 -3.39
C LYS A 23 -14.75 -6.78 -3.75
N ILE A 24 -13.67 -6.50 -4.48
CA ILE A 24 -13.32 -5.19 -5.02
C ILE A 24 -13.21 -5.31 -6.54
N ASN A 25 -13.99 -4.55 -7.27
CA ASN A 25 -13.89 -4.47 -8.72
C ASN A 25 -12.96 -3.33 -9.15
N PRO A 26 -12.46 -3.32 -10.39
CA PRO A 26 -11.73 -2.17 -10.93
C PRO A 26 -12.54 -0.86 -10.77
N GLY A 27 -11.86 0.23 -10.45
CA GLY A 27 -12.45 1.55 -10.22
C GLY A 27 -13.09 1.75 -8.84
N GLU A 28 -13.21 0.69 -8.02
CA GLU A 28 -13.87 0.78 -6.72
C GLU A 28 -12.91 1.20 -5.60
N VAL A 29 -13.48 1.93 -4.63
CA VAL A 29 -12.83 2.25 -3.35
C VAL A 29 -13.68 1.65 -2.24
N HIS A 30 -13.13 0.70 -1.52
CA HIS A 30 -13.77 0.06 -0.38
C HIS A 30 -13.16 0.58 0.92
N ALA A 31 -13.97 1.10 1.82
CA ALA A 31 -13.55 1.53 3.14
C ALA A 31 -13.93 0.49 4.20
N ILE A 32 -12.94 0.02 4.96
CA ILE A 32 -13.16 -0.84 6.12
C ILE A 32 -13.07 0.02 7.39
N MET A 33 -14.13 0.00 8.16
CA MET A 33 -14.23 0.70 9.43
C MET A 33 -14.57 -0.28 10.55
N GLY A 34 -14.18 0.08 11.78
CA GLY A 34 -14.47 -0.73 12.96
C GLY A 34 -13.60 -0.32 14.15
N PRO A 35 -13.89 -0.83 15.35
CA PRO A 35 -13.10 -0.53 16.54
C PRO A 35 -11.67 -1.10 16.45
N ASN A 36 -10.78 -0.61 17.31
CA ASN A 36 -9.44 -1.16 17.44
C ASN A 36 -9.52 -2.64 17.85
N GLY A 37 -8.64 -3.47 17.29
CA GLY A 37 -8.62 -4.91 17.53
C GLY A 37 -9.68 -5.72 16.77
N SER A 38 -10.45 -5.12 15.85
CA SER A 38 -11.43 -5.84 15.03
C SER A 38 -10.84 -6.61 13.83
N GLY A 39 -9.52 -6.59 13.64
CA GLY A 39 -8.85 -7.33 12.57
C GLY A 39 -8.65 -6.56 11.25
N LYS A 40 -8.88 -5.25 11.21
CA LYS A 40 -8.74 -4.44 9.98
C LYS A 40 -7.33 -4.50 9.39
N SER A 41 -6.33 -4.13 10.20
CA SER A 41 -4.91 -4.18 9.78
C SER A 41 -4.44 -5.62 9.56
N THR A 42 -5.00 -6.58 10.31
CA THR A 42 -4.76 -8.00 10.04
C THR A 42 -5.23 -8.39 8.64
N LEU A 43 -6.43 -7.96 8.24
CA LEU A 43 -6.93 -8.23 6.89
C LEU A 43 -6.01 -7.61 5.82
N ALA A 44 -5.60 -6.36 5.98
CA ALA A 44 -4.67 -5.69 5.07
C ALA A 44 -3.35 -6.47 4.92
N ASN A 45 -2.77 -6.89 6.03
CA ASN A 45 -1.51 -7.66 6.07
C ASN A 45 -1.66 -9.07 5.49
N VAL A 46 -2.74 -9.78 5.81
CA VAL A 46 -3.03 -11.11 5.25
C VAL A 46 -3.23 -11.05 3.75
N VAL A 47 -3.98 -10.06 3.26
CA VAL A 47 -4.19 -9.84 1.82
C VAL A 47 -2.89 -9.51 1.11
N MET A 48 -1.94 -8.86 1.77
CA MET A 48 -0.61 -8.61 1.21
C MET A 48 0.36 -9.79 1.38
N GLY A 49 -0.02 -10.85 2.11
CA GLY A 49 0.80 -12.06 2.28
C GLY A 49 1.88 -11.94 3.35
N ASN A 50 1.65 -11.14 4.38
CA ASN A 50 2.58 -11.02 5.50
C ASN A 50 2.74 -12.37 6.22
N PRO A 51 3.96 -12.96 6.26
CA PRO A 51 4.21 -14.31 6.76
C PRO A 51 4.01 -14.50 8.27
N VAL A 52 3.75 -13.44 9.01
CA VAL A 52 3.40 -13.53 10.44
C VAL A 52 2.02 -14.16 10.63
N TYR A 53 1.14 -14.08 9.64
CA TYR A 53 -0.20 -14.61 9.69
C TYR A 53 -0.33 -15.91 8.89
N GLU A 54 -1.00 -16.90 9.46
CA GLU A 54 -1.33 -18.15 8.79
C GLU A 54 -2.78 -18.13 8.31
N ILE A 55 -3.00 -18.43 7.03
CA ILE A 55 -4.34 -18.60 6.48
C ILE A 55 -4.78 -20.04 6.74
N SER A 56 -5.74 -20.21 7.65
CA SER A 56 -6.24 -21.53 8.04
C SER A 56 -7.39 -22.03 7.15
N LYS A 57 -8.11 -21.10 6.47
CA LYS A 57 -9.24 -21.44 5.59
C LYS A 57 -9.58 -20.28 4.67
N GLY A 58 -10.19 -20.58 3.53
CA GLY A 58 -10.63 -19.60 2.54
C GLY A 58 -9.59 -19.33 1.49
N ASN A 59 -9.89 -18.41 0.57
CA ASN A 59 -9.04 -18.09 -0.56
C ASN A 59 -8.98 -16.58 -0.80
N ILE A 60 -7.84 -16.13 -1.34
CA ILE A 60 -7.62 -14.79 -1.87
C ILE A 60 -7.37 -14.92 -3.37
N ILE A 61 -8.25 -14.33 -4.17
CA ILE A 61 -8.18 -14.36 -5.63
C ILE A 61 -7.90 -12.94 -6.12
N PHE A 62 -6.84 -12.77 -6.90
CA PHE A 62 -6.49 -11.49 -7.51
C PHE A 62 -6.34 -11.64 -9.02
N GLU A 63 -7.00 -10.79 -9.82
CA GLU A 63 -7.06 -10.85 -11.28
C GLU A 63 -7.49 -12.23 -11.84
N GLY A 64 -8.27 -12.99 -11.05
CA GLY A 64 -8.75 -14.32 -11.41
C GLY A 64 -7.83 -15.48 -11.02
N GLU A 65 -6.65 -15.18 -10.46
CA GLU A 65 -5.69 -16.16 -9.98
C GLU A 65 -5.76 -16.32 -8.46
N ASP A 66 -5.65 -17.54 -7.96
CA ASP A 66 -5.57 -17.81 -6.52
C ASP A 66 -4.15 -17.47 -6.02
N ILE A 67 -4.08 -16.46 -5.17
CA ILE A 67 -2.82 -15.96 -4.60
C ILE A 67 -2.68 -16.29 -3.11
N THR A 68 -3.50 -17.20 -2.59
CA THR A 68 -3.58 -17.49 -1.15
C THR A 68 -2.22 -17.86 -0.56
N GLU A 69 -1.44 -18.67 -1.27
CA GLU A 69 -0.10 -19.12 -0.85
C GLU A 69 1.06 -18.27 -1.42
N GLU A 70 0.73 -17.25 -2.24
CA GLU A 70 1.78 -16.42 -2.84
C GLU A 70 2.46 -15.50 -1.82
N PRO A 71 3.80 -15.43 -1.82
CA PRO A 71 4.55 -14.56 -0.93
C PRO A 71 4.39 -13.07 -1.29
N VAL A 72 4.76 -12.19 -0.35
CA VAL A 72 4.62 -10.73 -0.46
C VAL A 72 5.20 -10.17 -1.75
N ASP A 73 6.40 -10.62 -2.13
CA ASP A 73 7.10 -10.11 -3.33
C ASP A 73 6.37 -10.50 -4.63
N ASN A 74 5.79 -11.69 -4.70
CA ASN A 74 4.99 -12.09 -5.85
C ASN A 74 3.69 -11.29 -5.92
N ARG A 75 3.01 -11.05 -4.78
CA ARG A 75 1.82 -10.19 -4.75
C ARG A 75 2.13 -8.76 -5.19
N ALA A 76 3.29 -8.23 -4.79
CA ALA A 76 3.75 -6.93 -5.26
C ALA A 76 3.99 -6.90 -6.78
N LYS A 77 4.59 -7.95 -7.35
CA LYS A 77 4.78 -8.10 -8.81
C LYS A 77 3.48 -8.21 -9.58
N LEU A 78 2.44 -8.78 -8.98
CA LEU A 78 1.10 -8.83 -9.56
C LEU A 78 0.41 -7.45 -9.60
N GLY A 79 0.96 -6.45 -8.91
CA GLY A 79 0.46 -5.08 -8.86
C GLY A 79 -0.32 -4.76 -7.59
N MET A 80 0.00 -5.40 -6.46
CA MET A 80 -0.55 -5.06 -5.16
C MET A 80 0.42 -4.17 -4.37
N PHE A 81 -0.12 -3.22 -3.60
CA PHE A 81 0.65 -2.30 -2.77
C PHE A 81 -0.02 -2.15 -1.39
N LEU A 82 0.79 -2.10 -0.34
CA LEU A 82 0.35 -1.81 1.03
C LEU A 82 1.07 -0.57 1.56
N ALA A 83 0.30 0.48 1.86
CA ALA A 83 0.77 1.59 2.68
C ALA A 83 0.59 1.24 4.15
N PHE A 84 1.66 1.29 4.92
CA PHE A 84 1.69 0.86 6.31
C PHE A 84 1.16 1.94 7.26
N GLN A 85 0.55 1.51 8.36
CA GLN A 85 0.19 2.40 9.46
C GLN A 85 1.42 3.12 10.03
N TYR A 86 2.52 2.38 10.21
CA TYR A 86 3.81 2.89 10.71
C TYR A 86 4.94 2.52 9.74
N PRO A 87 5.23 3.37 8.73
CA PRO A 87 6.33 3.10 7.81
C PRO A 87 7.68 3.09 8.51
N GLU A 88 8.43 2.01 8.32
CA GLU A 88 9.77 1.86 8.88
C GLU A 88 10.78 2.80 8.20
N SER A 89 11.82 3.18 8.94
CA SER A 89 12.95 3.92 8.40
C SER A 89 14.08 2.97 8.02
N ILE A 90 14.71 3.20 6.87
CA ILE A 90 15.86 2.42 6.41
C ILE A 90 17.06 3.36 6.27
N PRO A 91 17.92 3.41 7.31
CA PRO A 91 19.10 4.30 7.28
C PRO A 91 20.02 3.97 6.10
N GLY A 92 20.52 5.00 5.43
CA GLY A 92 21.45 4.85 4.31
C GLY A 92 20.82 4.48 2.97
N VAL A 93 19.51 4.20 2.90
CA VAL A 93 18.78 3.95 1.66
C VAL A 93 17.95 5.17 1.31
N THR A 94 18.26 5.82 0.18
CA THR A 94 17.46 6.95 -0.30
C THR A 94 16.13 6.50 -0.89
N ILE A 95 15.12 7.38 -0.90
CA ILE A 95 13.80 7.10 -1.50
C ILE A 95 13.99 6.69 -2.96
N VAL A 96 14.81 7.41 -3.74
CA VAL A 96 15.04 7.09 -5.15
C VAL A 96 15.69 5.72 -5.33
N ASN A 97 16.61 5.30 -4.47
CA ASN A 97 17.24 4.00 -4.57
C ASN A 97 16.28 2.86 -4.20
N MET A 98 15.44 3.07 -3.19
CA MET A 98 14.38 2.12 -2.84
C MET A 98 13.40 1.95 -4.00
N LEU A 99 12.91 3.05 -4.59
CA LEU A 99 12.00 3.03 -5.73
C LEU A 99 12.62 2.36 -6.96
N LYS A 100 13.93 2.60 -7.21
CA LYS A 100 14.66 1.92 -8.28
C LYS A 100 14.61 0.40 -8.09
N THR A 101 15.00 -0.05 -6.90
CA THR A 101 15.02 -1.48 -6.59
C THR A 101 13.62 -2.10 -6.69
N ALA A 102 12.60 -1.43 -6.18
CA ALA A 102 11.22 -1.90 -6.25
C ALA A 102 10.74 -2.03 -7.71
N LEU A 103 10.86 -0.96 -8.51
CA LEU A 103 10.43 -0.95 -9.91
C LEU A 103 11.16 -2.01 -10.75
N THR A 104 12.48 -2.11 -10.61
CA THR A 104 13.27 -3.13 -11.33
C THR A 104 12.77 -4.54 -11.03
N ASN A 105 12.41 -4.84 -9.78
CA ASN A 105 11.91 -6.17 -9.41
C ASN A 105 10.42 -6.41 -9.78
N ILE A 106 9.60 -5.36 -9.82
CA ILE A 106 8.18 -5.45 -10.18
C ILE A 106 8.00 -5.56 -11.68
N GLU A 107 8.67 -4.70 -12.45
CA GLU A 107 8.50 -4.60 -13.90
C GLU A 107 9.47 -5.47 -14.69
N ASP A 108 10.49 -6.06 -14.04
CA ASP A 108 11.61 -6.79 -14.65
C ASP A 108 12.36 -5.96 -15.73
N ILE A 109 12.48 -4.65 -15.46
CA ILE A 109 13.11 -3.66 -16.34
C ILE A 109 14.24 -2.95 -15.59
N GLU A 110 15.43 -2.89 -16.18
CA GLU A 110 16.51 -2.06 -15.65
C GLU A 110 16.32 -0.59 -16.02
N TYR A 111 15.97 0.21 -15.02
CA TYR A 111 15.90 1.67 -15.16
C TYR A 111 17.30 2.29 -15.10
N THR A 112 17.62 3.14 -16.05
CA THR A 112 18.75 4.05 -15.90
C THR A 112 18.44 5.07 -14.79
N THR A 113 19.47 5.62 -14.16
CA THR A 113 19.28 6.64 -13.11
C THR A 113 18.52 7.86 -13.63
N VAL A 114 18.68 8.21 -14.91
CA VAL A 114 18.00 9.37 -15.51
C VAL A 114 16.52 9.09 -15.70
N GLU A 115 16.16 7.95 -16.29
CA GLU A 115 14.76 7.56 -16.51
C GLU A 115 13.98 7.49 -15.20
N LEU A 116 14.57 6.85 -14.19
CA LEU A 116 13.95 6.78 -12.88
C LEU A 116 13.76 8.16 -12.25
N ARG A 117 14.79 9.03 -12.29
CA ARG A 117 14.68 10.38 -11.74
C ARG A 117 13.60 11.21 -12.44
N LEU A 118 13.42 11.04 -13.75
CA LEU A 118 12.32 11.69 -14.48
C LEU A 118 10.95 11.18 -14.00
N LYS A 119 10.76 9.85 -13.92
CA LYS A 119 9.51 9.24 -13.42
C LYS A 119 9.18 9.71 -11.99
N VAL A 120 10.16 9.72 -11.10
CA VAL A 120 10.00 10.20 -9.72
C VAL A 120 9.70 11.70 -9.68
N ALA A 121 10.40 12.53 -10.48
CA ALA A 121 10.19 13.97 -10.52
C ALA A 121 8.78 14.35 -11.00
N GLU A 122 8.24 13.67 -12.01
CA GLU A 122 6.87 13.86 -12.48
C GLU A 122 5.86 13.56 -11.37
N SER A 123 6.03 12.45 -10.64
CA SER A 123 5.17 12.10 -9.51
C SER A 123 5.29 13.11 -8.36
N MET A 124 6.50 13.59 -8.08
CA MET A 124 6.74 14.61 -7.05
C MET A 124 6.08 15.94 -7.40
N GLU A 125 6.16 16.38 -8.66
CA GLU A 125 5.49 17.60 -9.14
C GLU A 125 3.97 17.49 -8.97
N GLN A 126 3.37 16.37 -9.38
CA GLN A 126 1.93 16.10 -9.21
C GLN A 126 1.48 16.16 -7.74
N LEU A 127 2.35 15.73 -6.82
CA LEU A 127 2.09 15.70 -5.39
C LEU A 127 2.53 16.97 -4.64
N GLY A 128 3.14 17.93 -5.34
CA GLY A 128 3.66 19.17 -4.75
C GLY A 128 4.82 18.96 -3.79
N LEU A 129 5.66 17.94 -4.05
CA LEU A 129 6.86 17.63 -3.26
C LEU A 129 8.07 18.37 -3.81
N SER A 130 9.00 18.76 -2.92
CA SER A 130 10.25 19.42 -3.31
C SER A 130 11.21 18.44 -4.00
N ALA A 131 11.99 18.93 -4.96
CA ALA A 131 12.87 18.10 -5.80
C ALA A 131 13.95 17.31 -4.99
N ASP A 132 14.35 17.80 -3.85
CA ASP A 132 15.33 17.17 -2.96
C ASP A 132 14.73 16.05 -2.09
N PHE A 133 13.41 15.92 -2.05
CA PHE A 133 12.73 14.94 -1.20
C PHE A 133 13.15 13.50 -1.53
N ALA A 134 13.30 13.15 -2.81
CA ALA A 134 13.68 11.81 -3.26
C ALA A 134 15.12 11.40 -2.89
N ASP A 135 16.00 12.36 -2.63
CA ASP A 135 17.39 12.11 -2.25
C ASP A 135 17.57 11.91 -0.72
N ARG A 136 16.52 12.13 0.06
CA ARG A 136 16.53 11.88 1.51
C ARG A 136 16.48 10.37 1.80
N TYR A 137 17.03 9.97 2.94
CA TYR A 137 16.93 8.58 3.40
C TYR A 137 15.49 8.23 3.77
N LEU A 138 15.10 7.00 3.40
CA LEU A 138 13.73 6.50 3.54
C LEU A 138 13.25 6.62 4.99
N ASN A 139 12.29 7.52 5.21
CA ASN A 139 11.63 7.79 6.49
C ASN A 139 12.54 8.20 7.66
N GLU A 140 13.87 8.40 7.43
CA GLU A 140 14.80 8.81 8.46
C GLU A 140 14.61 10.29 8.80
N GLY A 141 14.30 10.58 10.08
CA GLY A 141 14.03 11.93 10.55
C GLY A 141 12.77 12.59 9.98
N PHE A 142 11.89 11.83 9.32
CA PHE A 142 10.64 12.34 8.77
C PHE A 142 9.61 12.60 9.86
N SER A 143 8.91 13.73 9.76
CA SER A 143 7.66 13.96 10.46
C SER A 143 6.58 12.96 10.02
N GLY A 144 5.49 12.82 10.79
CA GLY A 144 4.35 11.98 10.40
C GLY A 144 3.82 12.33 9.01
N GLY A 145 3.64 13.62 8.73
CA GLY A 145 3.18 14.10 7.44
C GLY A 145 4.14 13.79 6.29
N GLU A 146 5.46 13.92 6.49
CA GLU A 146 6.46 13.56 5.47
C GLU A 146 6.47 12.06 5.18
N ARG A 147 6.30 11.20 6.20
CA ARG A 147 6.19 9.75 5.99
C ARG A 147 4.99 9.40 5.12
N LYS A 148 3.83 10.01 5.38
CA LYS A 148 2.63 9.78 4.57
C LYS A 148 2.76 10.31 3.14
N ARG A 149 3.37 11.46 2.95
CA ARG A 149 3.71 11.96 1.59
C ARG A 149 4.65 11.02 0.85
N ASN A 150 5.61 10.42 1.56
CA ASN A 150 6.49 9.41 0.97
C ASN A 150 5.72 8.14 0.56
N GLU A 151 4.75 7.68 1.34
CA GLU A 151 3.89 6.55 0.95
C GLU A 151 3.05 6.86 -0.29
N ILE A 152 2.49 8.08 -0.38
CA ILE A 152 1.76 8.50 -1.57
C ILE A 152 2.68 8.64 -2.79
N LEU A 153 3.93 9.10 -2.59
CA LEU A 153 4.93 9.10 -3.65
C LEU A 153 5.26 7.68 -4.14
N GLN A 154 5.44 6.73 -3.22
CA GLN A 154 5.63 5.32 -3.57
C GLN A 154 4.43 4.78 -4.36
N LEU A 155 3.20 5.06 -3.90
CA LEU A 155 1.98 4.68 -4.60
C LEU A 155 1.93 5.25 -6.03
N ALA A 156 2.30 6.53 -6.20
CA ALA A 156 2.30 7.19 -7.50
C ALA A 156 3.35 6.61 -8.47
N VAL A 157 4.55 6.32 -7.96
CA VAL A 157 5.68 5.84 -8.79
C VAL A 157 5.53 4.36 -9.15
N LEU A 158 5.09 3.54 -8.18
CA LEU A 158 4.92 2.09 -8.37
C LEU A 158 3.64 1.74 -9.13
N ASP A 159 2.67 2.63 -9.16
CA ASP A 159 1.44 2.57 -9.95
C ASP A 159 0.69 1.22 -9.87
N PRO A 160 0.35 0.73 -8.67
CA PRO A 160 -0.24 -0.60 -8.50
C PRO A 160 -1.68 -0.67 -9.01
N LYS A 161 -2.14 -1.89 -9.34
CA LYS A 161 -3.55 -2.18 -9.67
C LYS A 161 -4.45 -2.11 -8.43
N LEU A 162 -3.95 -2.62 -7.29
CA LEU A 162 -4.65 -2.60 -6.01
C LEU A 162 -3.79 -1.91 -4.95
N ALA A 163 -4.29 -0.81 -4.39
CA ALA A 163 -3.68 -0.14 -3.25
C ALA A 163 -4.45 -0.44 -1.96
N ILE A 164 -3.75 -0.97 -0.96
CA ILE A 164 -4.26 -1.16 0.39
C ILE A 164 -3.67 -0.06 1.26
N LEU A 165 -4.52 0.79 1.84
CA LEU A 165 -4.12 1.95 2.64
C LEU A 165 -4.52 1.70 4.09
N ASP A 166 -3.56 1.25 4.93
CA ASP A 166 -3.84 0.90 6.32
C ASP A 166 -3.60 2.11 7.23
N GLU A 167 -4.71 2.73 7.66
CA GLU A 167 -4.74 3.90 8.56
C GLU A 167 -3.77 5.03 8.12
N THR A 168 -3.66 5.26 6.81
CA THR A 168 -2.79 6.31 6.25
C THR A 168 -3.23 7.72 6.67
N ASP A 169 -4.43 7.86 7.20
CA ASP A 169 -5.03 9.06 7.75
C ASP A 169 -4.76 9.24 9.26
N SER A 170 -4.23 8.23 9.94
CA SER A 170 -4.02 8.25 11.39
C SER A 170 -2.85 9.19 11.79
N GLY A 171 -3.09 10.01 12.83
CA GLY A 171 -2.08 10.90 13.40
C GLY A 171 -1.71 12.11 12.53
N LEU A 172 -2.48 12.39 11.48
CA LEU A 172 -2.33 13.56 10.64
C LEU A 172 -3.19 14.72 11.13
N ASP A 173 -2.69 15.93 10.93
CA ASP A 173 -3.50 17.13 10.99
C ASP A 173 -4.40 17.26 9.74
N VAL A 174 -5.28 18.27 9.73
CA VAL A 174 -6.24 18.49 8.62
C VAL A 174 -5.55 18.68 7.28
N ASP A 175 -4.38 19.33 7.25
CA ASP A 175 -3.62 19.56 6.03
C ASP A 175 -2.98 18.26 5.53
N GLY A 176 -2.44 17.43 6.41
CA GLY A 176 -1.92 16.11 6.09
C GLY A 176 -3.00 15.18 5.52
N LEU A 177 -4.19 15.16 6.13
CA LEU A 177 -5.35 14.41 5.63
C LEU A 177 -5.75 14.84 4.21
N ARG A 178 -5.76 16.16 3.96
CA ARG A 178 -6.06 16.71 2.64
C ARG A 178 -5.05 16.27 1.60
N VAL A 179 -3.75 16.34 1.92
CA VAL A 179 -2.68 15.91 1.01
C VAL A 179 -2.80 14.44 0.63
N VAL A 180 -3.07 13.56 1.60
CA VAL A 180 -3.29 12.12 1.36
C VAL A 180 -4.54 11.91 0.49
N GLY A 181 -5.65 12.52 0.85
CA GLY A 181 -6.91 12.39 0.11
C GLY A 181 -6.83 12.91 -1.33
N GLU A 182 -6.24 14.08 -1.54
CA GLU A 182 -6.00 14.65 -2.86
C GLU A 182 -5.02 13.79 -3.68
N GLY A 183 -3.94 13.30 -3.04
CA GLY A 183 -2.97 12.41 -3.67
C GLY A 183 -3.63 11.13 -4.19
N VAL A 184 -4.36 10.41 -3.34
CA VAL A 184 -5.10 9.19 -3.73
C VAL A 184 -6.14 9.51 -4.82
N SER A 185 -6.87 10.62 -4.69
CA SER A 185 -7.89 11.02 -5.67
C SER A 185 -7.31 11.29 -7.06
N LYS A 186 -6.11 11.87 -7.14
CA LYS A 186 -5.39 12.12 -8.41
C LYS A 186 -4.90 10.82 -9.07
N LEU A 187 -4.57 9.81 -8.25
CA LEU A 187 -4.03 8.52 -8.72
C LEU A 187 -5.14 7.51 -9.06
N LYS A 188 -6.39 7.83 -8.68
CA LYS A 188 -7.53 6.96 -8.95
C LYS A 188 -7.85 6.95 -10.45
N THR A 189 -7.95 5.73 -11.02
CA THR A 189 -8.39 5.46 -12.38
C THR A 189 -9.45 4.35 -12.36
N ASP A 190 -10.14 4.15 -13.49
CA ASP A 190 -11.24 3.18 -13.57
C ASP A 190 -10.76 1.71 -13.58
N ASP A 191 -9.46 1.48 -13.71
CA ASP A 191 -8.82 0.15 -13.73
C ASP A 191 -8.15 -0.21 -12.39
N LYS A 192 -8.09 0.71 -11.42
CA LYS A 192 -7.46 0.50 -10.10
C LYS A 192 -8.48 0.29 -9.00
N GLY A 193 -8.14 -0.58 -8.04
CA GLY A 193 -8.92 -0.79 -6.83
C GLY A 193 -8.23 -0.22 -5.59
N TYR A 194 -9.03 0.20 -4.62
CA TYR A 194 -8.52 0.73 -3.35
C TYR A 194 -9.23 0.07 -2.18
N LEU A 195 -8.45 -0.42 -1.22
CA LEU A 195 -8.93 -0.88 0.07
C LEU A 195 -8.40 0.06 1.14
N VAL A 196 -9.27 0.85 1.76
CA VAL A 196 -8.90 1.85 2.74
C VAL A 196 -9.35 1.40 4.12
N VAL A 197 -8.40 1.20 5.02
CA VAL A 197 -8.68 0.99 6.44
C VAL A 197 -8.61 2.35 7.14
N THR A 198 -9.70 2.76 7.77
CA THR A 198 -9.80 4.07 8.43
C THR A 198 -10.67 4.01 9.67
N HIS A 199 -10.44 4.95 10.60
CA HIS A 199 -11.29 5.20 11.75
C HIS A 199 -12.26 6.38 11.54
N TYR A 200 -12.06 7.16 10.48
CA TYR A 200 -12.87 8.35 10.21
C TYR A 200 -14.10 8.00 9.37
N GLN A 201 -15.25 8.52 9.81
CA GLN A 201 -16.54 8.37 9.11
C GLN A 201 -16.87 9.55 8.18
N ARG A 202 -15.84 10.32 7.76
CA ARG A 202 -16.08 11.56 6.99
C ARG A 202 -15.32 11.55 5.66
#